data_c343d711b9fcb73561eb8c80f079eff1
#
_entry.id   c343d711b9fcb73561eb8c80f079eff1
#
_cell.length_a   1.000
_cell.length_b   1.000
_cell.length_c   1.000
_cell.angle_alpha   90.00
_cell.angle_beta   90.00
_cell.angle_gamma   90.00
#
_symmetry.space_group_name_H-M   'P 1'
#
loop_
_entity.id
_entity.type
_entity.pdbx_description
1 polymer ?
#
loop_
_entity_poly.entity_id
_entity_poly.type
_entity_poly.pdbx_seq_one_letter_code
_entity_poly.pdbx_strand_id
1 'polypeptide(L)'
;WTNSLFFKGSRHAVKSGMLLQCDLIPLPGGYFGSNVEDTVAIGDEKLRHEIARGYPSMWNRIQERRRFMRETLGYEIGEEVLPFSNICGALAPFFLSPDVVVVRR
;
A
#
# COMPACT_ATOMS: atom_id res chain seq x y z
N TRP A 1 -1.61 2.70 -18.13
CA TRP A 1 -1.45 4.04 -17.51
C TRP A 1 -2.61 4.98 -17.79
N THR A 2 -3.49 4.63 -18.73
CA THR A 2 -4.59 5.48 -19.15
C THR A 2 -5.88 5.33 -18.34
N ASN A 3 -5.88 4.49 -17.32
CA ASN A 3 -7.08 4.09 -16.57
C ASN A 3 -7.08 4.54 -15.11
N SER A 4 -6.44 5.67 -14.77
CA SER A 4 -6.60 6.23 -13.45
C SER A 4 -8.05 6.71 -13.27
N LEU A 5 -8.80 6.00 -12.43
CA LEU A 5 -10.18 6.36 -12.08
C LEU A 5 -10.22 7.52 -11.07
N PHE A 6 -9.11 7.74 -10.34
CA PHE A 6 -9.03 8.69 -9.22
C PHE A 6 -8.12 9.85 -9.58
N PHE A 7 -8.71 10.99 -9.90
CA PHE A 7 -8.04 12.25 -10.19
C PHE A 7 -8.86 13.41 -9.63
N LYS A 8 -8.28 14.60 -9.57
CA LYS A 8 -8.98 15.80 -9.08
C LYS A 8 -10.23 16.07 -9.94
N GLY A 9 -11.41 16.01 -9.33
CA GLY A 9 -12.69 16.16 -10.01
C GLY A 9 -13.32 14.84 -10.49
N SER A 10 -12.69 13.71 -10.28
CA SER A 10 -13.29 12.39 -10.53
C SER A 10 -14.57 12.21 -9.70
N ARG A 11 -15.57 11.57 -10.32
CA ARG A 11 -16.82 11.16 -9.65
C ARG A 11 -16.78 9.71 -9.15
N HIS A 12 -15.67 9.01 -9.38
CA HIS A 12 -15.50 7.64 -8.90
C HIS A 12 -15.18 7.65 -7.41
N ALA A 13 -15.88 6.82 -6.66
CA ALA A 13 -15.62 6.58 -5.25
C ALA A 13 -14.90 5.26 -5.06
N VAL A 14 -13.98 5.21 -4.10
CA VAL A 14 -13.36 3.97 -3.65
C VAL A 14 -14.42 3.10 -2.98
N LYS A 15 -14.46 1.81 -3.32
CA LYS A 15 -15.46 0.85 -2.81
C LYS A 15 -14.76 -0.40 -2.28
N SER A 16 -15.43 -1.06 -1.32
CA SER A 16 -15.03 -2.39 -0.86
C SER A 16 -14.96 -3.38 -2.01
N GLY A 17 -13.96 -4.26 -2.00
CA GLY A 17 -13.65 -5.22 -3.05
C GLY A 17 -12.75 -4.68 -4.17
N MET A 18 -12.43 -3.39 -4.18
CA MET A 18 -11.46 -2.85 -5.15
C MET A 18 -10.04 -3.28 -4.79
N LEU A 19 -9.29 -3.66 -5.81
CA LEU A 19 -7.84 -3.82 -5.75
C LEU A 19 -7.21 -2.63 -6.47
N LEU A 20 -6.40 -1.87 -5.77
CA LEU A 20 -5.80 -0.64 -6.26
C LEU A 20 -4.28 -0.76 -6.25
N GLN A 21 -3.66 -0.25 -7.29
CA GLN A 21 -2.22 -0.07 -7.36
C GLN A 21 -1.89 1.39 -7.09
N CYS A 22 -1.08 1.62 -6.07
CA CYS A 22 -0.52 2.93 -5.77
C CYS A 22 0.85 3.00 -6.43
N ASP A 23 0.96 3.81 -7.46
CA ASP A 23 2.14 3.90 -8.29
C ASP A 23 2.66 5.34 -8.28
N LEU A 24 3.84 5.51 -7.71
CA LEU A 24 4.52 6.80 -7.60
C LEU A 24 5.76 6.80 -8.48
N ILE A 25 5.76 7.67 -9.48
CA ILE A 25 6.86 7.82 -10.44
C ILE A 25 7.41 9.24 -10.38
N PRO A 26 8.25 9.58 -9.40
CA PRO A 26 8.91 10.88 -9.38
C PRO A 26 9.93 10.97 -10.52
N LEU A 27 9.80 12.03 -11.31
CA LEU A 27 10.70 12.37 -12.41
C LEU A 27 11.38 13.72 -12.14
N PRO A 28 12.35 13.79 -11.21
CA PRO A 28 13.06 15.04 -10.96
C PRO A 28 13.93 15.40 -12.17
N GLY A 29 13.88 16.67 -12.59
CA GLY A 29 14.66 17.16 -13.73
C GLY A 29 16.14 16.86 -13.60
N GLY A 30 16.77 16.28 -14.63
CA GLY A 30 18.18 15.94 -14.66
C GLY A 30 18.56 14.60 -14.03
N TYR A 31 17.60 13.83 -13.53
CA TYR A 31 17.82 12.51 -12.94
C TYR A 31 16.91 11.45 -13.57
N PHE A 32 17.30 10.20 -13.46
CA PHE A 32 16.41 9.10 -13.82
C PHE A 32 15.22 9.04 -12.85
N GLY A 33 14.05 8.72 -13.39
CA GLY A 33 12.87 8.46 -12.58
C GLY A 33 13.05 7.19 -11.74
N SER A 34 12.39 7.14 -10.61
CA SER A 34 12.19 5.91 -9.84
C SER A 34 10.71 5.52 -9.89
N ASN A 35 10.44 4.25 -9.64
CA ASN A 35 9.09 3.72 -9.55
C ASN A 35 8.92 3.02 -8.20
N VAL A 36 7.86 3.36 -7.48
CA VAL A 36 7.44 2.69 -6.25
C VAL A 36 5.99 2.30 -6.42
N GLU A 37 5.74 1.00 -6.46
CA GLU A 37 4.40 0.45 -6.65
C GLU A 37 4.02 -0.42 -5.45
N ASP A 38 2.82 -0.17 -4.93
CA ASP A 38 2.20 -0.99 -3.90
C ASP A 38 0.78 -1.36 -4.31
N THR A 39 0.41 -2.61 -4.05
CA THR A 39 -0.95 -3.09 -4.26
C THR A 39 -1.69 -3.15 -2.94
N VAL A 40 -2.84 -2.50 -2.89
CA VAL A 40 -3.74 -2.52 -1.74
C VAL A 40 -5.14 -2.94 -2.16
N ALA A 41 -5.80 -3.73 -1.33
CA ALA A 41 -7.24 -3.95 -1.46
C ALA A 41 -8.00 -3.03 -0.50
N ILE A 42 -9.24 -2.72 -0.84
CA ILE A 42 -10.16 -1.99 0.01
C ILE A 42 -11.19 -2.97 0.55
N GLY A 43 -11.29 -3.08 1.86
CA GLY A 43 -12.24 -3.96 2.52
C GLY A 43 -13.08 -3.26 3.58
N ASP A 44 -14.40 -3.24 3.40
CA ASP A 44 -15.30 -2.87 4.48
C ASP A 44 -15.27 -3.90 5.62
N GLU A 45 -15.97 -3.64 6.69
CA GLU A 45 -16.01 -4.51 7.87
C GLU A 45 -16.44 -5.95 7.51
N LYS A 46 -17.46 -6.09 6.67
CA LYS A 46 -17.96 -7.40 6.26
C LYS A 46 -16.89 -8.19 5.52
N LEU A 47 -16.24 -7.59 4.51
CA LEU A 47 -15.19 -8.25 3.74
C LEU A 47 -13.98 -8.60 4.62
N ARG A 48 -13.59 -7.71 5.54
CA ARG A 48 -12.50 -7.99 6.49
C ARG A 48 -12.80 -9.20 7.37
N HIS A 49 -14.02 -9.32 7.89
CA HIS A 49 -14.46 -10.49 8.68
C HIS A 49 -14.49 -11.77 7.84
N GLU A 50 -14.95 -11.70 6.59
CA GLU A 50 -14.93 -12.85 5.68
C GLU A 50 -13.50 -13.33 5.40
N ILE A 51 -12.55 -12.42 5.14
CA ILE A 51 -11.14 -12.76 4.94
C ILE A 51 -10.54 -13.37 6.21
N ALA A 52 -10.77 -12.74 7.36
CA ALA A 52 -10.22 -13.22 8.63
C ALA A 52 -10.68 -14.66 8.96
N ARG A 53 -11.95 -14.97 8.67
CA ARG A 53 -12.54 -16.29 8.92
C ARG A 53 -12.14 -17.32 7.88
N GLY A 54 -12.18 -16.94 6.58
CA GLY A 54 -11.95 -17.89 5.48
C GLY A 54 -10.47 -18.11 5.17
N TYR A 55 -9.63 -17.10 5.43
CA TYR A 55 -8.21 -17.10 5.04
C TYR A 55 -7.31 -16.56 6.16
N PRO A 56 -7.26 -17.21 7.33
CA PRO A 56 -6.59 -16.67 8.52
C PRO A 56 -5.10 -16.39 8.33
N SER A 57 -4.38 -17.23 7.57
CA SER A 57 -2.96 -16.99 7.30
C SER A 57 -2.72 -15.74 6.45
N MET A 58 -3.56 -15.51 5.45
CA MET A 58 -3.52 -14.28 4.64
C MET A 58 -3.88 -13.07 5.48
N TRP A 59 -4.91 -13.17 6.31
CA TRP A 59 -5.31 -12.11 7.23
C TRP A 59 -4.18 -11.70 8.18
N ASN A 60 -3.51 -12.67 8.80
CA ASN A 60 -2.36 -12.40 9.66
C ASN A 60 -1.25 -11.66 8.93
N ARG A 61 -0.90 -12.06 7.72
CA ARG A 61 0.10 -11.35 6.89
C ARG A 61 -0.33 -9.90 6.59
N ILE A 62 -1.60 -9.67 6.29
CA ILE A 62 -2.13 -8.32 6.07
C ILE A 62 -1.98 -7.49 7.34
N GLN A 63 -2.34 -8.03 8.52
CA GLN A 63 -2.23 -7.31 9.78
C GLN A 63 -0.77 -7.01 10.18
N GLU A 64 0.16 -7.91 9.92
CA GLU A 64 1.59 -7.68 10.12
C GLU A 64 2.10 -6.52 9.25
N ARG A 65 1.71 -6.47 7.97
CA ARG A 65 2.06 -5.36 7.07
C ARG A 65 1.43 -4.05 7.51
N ARG A 66 0.17 -4.07 7.90
CA ARG A 66 -0.52 -2.89 8.45
C ARG A 66 0.22 -2.36 9.68
N ARG A 67 0.61 -3.25 10.58
CA ARG A 67 1.39 -2.88 11.77
C ARG A 67 2.70 -2.23 11.39
N PHE A 68 3.46 -2.85 10.49
CA PHE A 68 4.71 -2.28 9.98
C PHE A 68 4.51 -0.89 9.36
N MET A 69 3.50 -0.71 8.52
CA MET A 69 3.20 0.59 7.91
C MET A 69 2.88 1.66 8.96
N ARG A 70 2.11 1.33 9.98
CA ARG A 70 1.71 2.29 11.02
C ARG A 70 2.81 2.56 12.05
N GLU A 71 3.42 1.51 12.57
CA GLU A 71 4.33 1.62 13.73
C GLU A 71 5.78 1.92 13.31
N THR A 72 6.23 1.38 12.18
CA THR A 72 7.59 1.57 11.68
C THR A 72 7.69 2.72 10.69
N LEU A 73 6.79 2.77 9.71
CA LEU A 73 6.82 3.79 8.66
C LEU A 73 6.03 5.08 9.02
N GLY A 74 5.20 5.04 10.05
CA GLY A 74 4.41 6.20 10.50
C GLY A 74 3.25 6.57 9.57
N TYR A 75 2.72 5.61 8.81
CA TYR A 75 1.59 5.87 7.90
C TYR A 75 0.26 5.89 8.64
N GLU A 76 -0.56 6.87 8.30
CA GLU A 76 -1.96 6.94 8.73
C GLU A 76 -2.82 6.22 7.69
N ILE A 77 -3.14 4.96 7.92
CA ILE A 77 -4.01 4.15 7.06
C ILE A 77 -5.27 3.73 7.80
N GLY A 78 -6.41 3.84 7.12
CA GLY A 78 -7.71 3.39 7.64
C GLY A 78 -7.79 1.86 7.76
N GLU A 79 -8.79 1.38 8.49
CA GLU A 79 -9.00 -0.06 8.69
C GLU A 79 -9.32 -0.80 7.38
N GLU A 80 -9.91 -0.10 6.44
CA GLU A 80 -10.30 -0.60 5.11
C GLU A 80 -9.12 -0.85 4.17
N VAL A 81 -7.94 -0.30 4.45
CA VAL A 81 -6.76 -0.48 3.59
C VAL A 81 -6.05 -1.78 3.94
N LEU A 82 -6.05 -2.70 3.00
CA LEU A 82 -5.47 -4.04 3.14
C LEU A 82 -4.26 -4.18 2.20
N PRO A 83 -3.02 -4.04 2.71
CA PRO A 83 -1.82 -4.14 1.88
C PRO A 83 -1.56 -5.58 1.43
N PHE A 84 -1.28 -5.76 0.15
CA PHE A 84 -0.98 -7.05 -0.48
C PHE A 84 0.48 -7.17 -0.90
N SER A 85 1.19 -6.06 -1.10
CA SER A 85 2.60 -6.10 -1.46
C SER A 85 3.48 -6.47 -0.26
N ASN A 86 4.69 -6.93 -0.54
CA ASN A 86 5.68 -7.23 0.49
C ASN A 86 6.45 -5.99 0.96
N ILE A 87 6.46 -4.93 0.14
CA ILE A 87 7.28 -3.73 0.37
C ILE A 87 6.54 -2.74 1.26
N CYS A 88 5.21 -2.63 1.12
CA CYS A 88 4.34 -1.78 1.95
C CYS A 88 4.81 -0.32 2.07
N GLY A 89 5.27 0.27 0.96
CA GLY A 89 5.74 1.66 0.92
C GLY A 89 7.11 1.90 1.56
N ALA A 90 7.84 0.85 1.91
CA ALA A 90 9.21 0.98 2.38
C ALA A 90 10.17 1.21 1.21
N LEU A 91 11.07 2.20 1.36
CA LEU A 91 12.16 2.43 0.43
C LEU A 91 13.46 1.92 1.03
N ALA A 92 14.07 0.92 0.40
CA ALA A 92 15.38 0.38 0.76
C ALA A 92 16.44 0.91 -0.24
N PRO A 93 16.99 2.12 -0.03
CA PRO A 93 17.88 2.75 -1.00
C PRO A 93 19.27 2.10 -1.08
N PHE A 94 19.59 1.27 -0.10
CA PHE A 94 20.91 0.64 0.02
C PHE A 94 20.79 -0.87 -0.15
N PHE A 95 20.92 -1.37 -1.37
CA PHE A 95 20.81 -2.82 -1.67
C PHE A 95 21.78 -3.69 -0.86
N LEU A 96 22.94 -3.15 -0.46
CA LEU A 96 23.94 -3.86 0.33
C LEU A 96 23.74 -3.70 1.84
N SER A 97 22.70 -3.00 2.27
CA SER A 97 22.35 -2.79 3.68
C SER A 97 20.85 -3.05 3.89
N PRO A 98 20.42 -4.32 3.87
CA PRO A 98 18.99 -4.70 3.90
C PRO A 98 18.26 -4.28 5.18
N ASP A 99 19.03 -3.99 6.25
CA ASP A 99 18.49 -3.55 7.54
C ASP A 99 18.23 -2.03 7.61
N VAL A 100 18.55 -1.30 6.52
CA VAL A 100 18.36 0.15 6.47
C VAL A 100 17.20 0.50 5.56
N VAL A 101 16.20 1.19 6.10
CA VAL A 101 15.04 1.71 5.35
C VAL A 101 14.91 3.21 5.57
N VAL A 102 14.40 3.91 4.57
CA VAL A 102 14.01 5.31 4.71
C VAL A 102 12.55 5.35 5.14
N VAL A 103 12.30 6.00 6.26
CA VAL A 103 10.96 6.20 6.82
C VAL A 103 10.64 7.69 6.94
N ARG A 104 9.37 8.02 6.89
CA ARG A 104 8.91 9.37 7.22
C ARG A 104 9.03 9.56 8.75
N ARG A 105 9.65 10.66 9.15
CA ARG A 105 9.61 11.17 10.53
C ARG A 105 8.50 12.19 10.70
#